data_d138c8a985ef99b6bf6a92aee95fcb5c
#
_entry.id   d138c8a985ef99b6bf6a92aee95fcb5c
#
_cell.length_a   1.000
_cell.length_b   1.000
_cell.length_c   1.000
_cell.angle_alpha   90.00
_cell.angle_beta   90.00
_cell.angle_gamma   90.00
#
_symmetry.space_group_name_H-M   'P 1'
#
loop_
_entity.id
_entity.type
_entity.pdbx_description
1 polymer ?
#
loop_
_entity_poly.entity_id
_entity_poly.type
_entity_poly.pdbx_seq_one_letter_code
_entity_poly.pdbx_strand_id
1 'polypeptide(L)'
;MGLHSGDTSELFFNDMRVPSDAVLGGLGKGFAALMDELPRERLIMAVGCVAASDGMLDWTIEYTMERRTFGEPVAKYQNSRFAFADMKTEIELNRALVEKSVNRYMKGDLSTEDAAMCKLASSEMQGRVADRCLQLFGGYGYMSEYKISRAYVDARVQRIYGGTSEVMKEVIARSLVGR
;
A
#
# COMPACT_ATOMS: atom_id res chain seq x y z
N MET A 1 -12.75 -9.80 -3.83
CA MET A 1 -11.77 -9.75 -4.93
C MET A 1 -10.38 -10.10 -4.39
N GLY A 2 -9.81 -9.36 -3.48
CA GLY A 2 -8.58 -9.70 -2.76
C GLY A 2 -8.78 -9.67 -1.25
N LEU A 3 -7.67 -9.79 -0.48
CA LEU A 3 -7.67 -9.82 0.99
C LEU A 3 -8.70 -10.81 1.57
N HIS A 4 -8.69 -12.05 1.07
CA HIS A 4 -9.66 -13.09 1.45
C HIS A 4 -9.71 -13.40 2.95
N SER A 5 -8.65 -13.06 3.70
CA SER A 5 -8.61 -13.18 5.18
C SER A 5 -9.09 -11.91 5.90
N GLY A 6 -9.39 -10.84 5.16
CA GLY A 6 -9.96 -9.59 5.69
C GLY A 6 -11.48 -9.61 5.63
N ASP A 7 -12.10 -8.87 6.54
CA ASP A 7 -13.55 -8.69 6.57
C ASP A 7 -13.93 -7.22 6.71
N THR A 8 -15.05 -6.84 6.11
CA THR A 8 -15.65 -5.52 6.25
C THR A 8 -17.15 -5.71 6.44
N SER A 9 -17.64 -5.43 7.64
CA SER A 9 -19.01 -5.73 8.05
C SER A 9 -19.71 -4.48 8.57
N GLU A 10 -21.03 -4.42 8.40
CA GLU A 10 -21.88 -3.48 9.09
C GLU A 10 -22.15 -3.98 10.52
N LEU A 11 -22.05 -3.08 11.50
CA LEU A 11 -22.30 -3.37 12.91
C LEU A 11 -23.59 -2.67 13.36
N PHE A 12 -24.49 -3.44 13.96
CA PHE A 12 -25.76 -2.94 14.50
C PHE A 12 -25.80 -3.11 16.03
N PHE A 13 -26.03 -2.02 16.74
CA PHE A 13 -26.14 -1.99 18.20
C PHE A 13 -27.56 -1.58 18.60
N ASN A 14 -28.37 -2.55 19.06
CA ASN A 14 -29.75 -2.30 19.49
C ASN A 14 -29.82 -2.32 21.01
N ASP A 15 -30.03 -1.16 21.62
CA ASP A 15 -30.18 -0.97 23.09
C ASP A 15 -29.06 -1.66 23.92
N MET A 16 -27.87 -1.73 23.37
CA MET A 16 -26.71 -2.35 24.01
C MET A 16 -26.25 -1.47 25.19
N ARG A 17 -26.34 -2.02 26.40
CA ARG A 17 -25.84 -1.36 27.61
C ARG A 17 -24.36 -1.66 27.80
N VAL A 18 -23.56 -0.60 27.99
CA VAL A 18 -22.13 -0.68 28.29
C VAL A 18 -21.80 0.07 29.58
N PRO A 19 -20.76 -0.32 30.34
CA PRO A 19 -20.30 0.45 31.49
C PRO A 19 -19.91 1.89 31.11
N SER A 20 -20.04 2.83 32.02
CA SER A 20 -19.73 4.25 31.75
C SER A 20 -18.24 4.49 31.45
N ASP A 21 -17.35 3.64 31.96
CA ASP A 21 -15.91 3.67 31.73
C ASP A 21 -15.50 3.07 30.38
N ALA A 22 -16.43 2.43 29.64
CA ALA A 22 -16.20 1.99 28.27
C ALA A 22 -16.16 3.15 27.25
N VAL A 23 -16.45 4.39 27.67
CA VAL A 23 -16.39 5.57 26.80
C VAL A 23 -14.93 6.00 26.59
N LEU A 24 -14.40 5.74 25.41
CA LEU A 24 -13.06 6.14 25.05
C LEU A 24 -12.98 7.65 24.71
N GLY A 25 -12.13 8.41 25.42
CA GLY A 25 -11.82 9.81 25.12
C GLY A 25 -12.94 10.83 25.42
N GLY A 26 -14.14 10.37 25.84
CA GLY A 26 -15.28 11.20 26.23
C GLY A 26 -16.43 11.21 25.22
N LEU A 27 -17.63 11.57 25.71
CA LEU A 27 -18.84 11.58 24.90
C LEU A 27 -18.72 12.53 23.71
N GLY A 28 -19.10 12.05 22.53
CA GLY A 28 -19.11 12.82 21.28
C GLY A 28 -17.73 13.04 20.63
N LYS A 29 -16.64 12.51 21.20
CA LYS A 29 -15.26 12.71 20.69
C LYS A 29 -14.74 11.59 19.77
N GLY A 30 -15.54 10.56 19.48
CA GLY A 30 -15.09 9.42 18.68
C GLY A 30 -14.57 9.80 17.30
N PHE A 31 -15.21 10.75 16.61
CA PHE A 31 -14.73 11.22 15.31
C PHE A 31 -13.35 11.90 15.40
N ALA A 32 -13.13 12.73 16.41
CA ALA A 32 -11.82 13.39 16.61
C ALA A 32 -10.73 12.34 16.87
N ALA A 33 -11.01 11.35 17.73
CA ALA A 33 -10.07 10.25 18.00
C ALA A 33 -9.72 9.45 16.76
N LEU A 34 -10.68 9.20 15.85
CA LEU A 34 -10.40 8.55 14.56
C LEU A 34 -9.51 9.43 13.67
N MET A 35 -9.76 10.74 13.62
CA MET A 35 -8.95 11.66 12.81
C MET A 35 -7.51 11.75 13.30
N ASP A 36 -7.29 11.70 14.60
CA ASP A 36 -5.95 11.73 15.23
C ASP A 36 -5.12 10.47 14.90
N GLU A 37 -5.76 9.32 14.69
CA GLU A 37 -5.09 8.05 14.35
C GLU A 37 -4.83 7.86 12.85
N LEU A 38 -5.56 8.53 11.97
CA LEU A 38 -5.43 8.35 10.52
C LEU A 38 -4.00 8.57 9.97
N PRO A 39 -3.21 9.55 10.44
CA PRO A 39 -1.82 9.71 9.97
C PRO A 39 -0.97 8.47 10.25
N ARG A 40 -1.11 7.86 11.44
CA ARG A 40 -0.41 6.63 11.80
C ARG A 40 -0.82 5.45 10.93
N GLU A 41 -2.12 5.25 10.72
CA GLU A 41 -2.66 4.19 9.87
C GLU A 41 -2.16 4.30 8.43
N ARG A 42 -2.17 5.52 7.86
CA ARG A 42 -1.65 5.79 6.51
C ARG A 42 -0.16 5.50 6.40
N LEU A 43 0.61 5.82 7.42
CA LEU A 43 2.04 5.49 7.46
C LEU A 43 2.27 3.98 7.49
N ILE A 44 1.53 3.22 8.31
CA ILE A 44 1.61 1.75 8.37
C ILE A 44 1.28 1.15 7.00
N MET A 45 0.25 1.66 6.33
CA MET A 45 -0.10 1.23 4.97
C MET A 45 1.05 1.48 3.99
N ALA A 46 1.69 2.63 4.05
CA ALA A 46 2.82 2.96 3.18
C ALA A 46 4.02 2.03 3.39
N VAL A 47 4.34 1.70 4.65
CA VAL A 47 5.36 0.68 5.00
C VAL A 47 5.01 -0.66 4.37
N GLY A 48 3.75 -1.10 4.51
CA GLY A 48 3.25 -2.34 3.91
C GLY A 48 3.36 -2.36 2.39
N CYS A 49 3.03 -1.24 1.72
CA CYS A 49 3.13 -1.11 0.27
C CYS A 49 4.58 -1.27 -0.23
N VAL A 50 5.55 -0.66 0.44
CA VAL A 50 6.98 -0.77 0.09
C VAL A 50 7.46 -2.21 0.30
N ALA A 51 7.19 -2.81 1.46
CA ALA A 51 7.61 -4.17 1.76
C ALA A 51 6.99 -5.21 0.81
N ALA A 52 5.70 -5.08 0.48
CA ALA A 52 5.04 -5.95 -0.47
C ALA A 52 5.61 -5.80 -1.89
N SER A 53 6.00 -4.58 -2.28
CA SER A 53 6.62 -4.32 -3.59
C SER A 53 7.99 -4.98 -3.73
N ASP A 54 8.82 -4.93 -2.68
CA ASP A 54 10.09 -5.67 -2.65
C ASP A 54 9.85 -7.18 -2.80
N GLY A 55 8.93 -7.74 -2.01
CA GLY A 55 8.61 -9.16 -2.10
C GLY A 55 8.11 -9.59 -3.49
N MET A 56 7.27 -8.77 -4.13
CA MET A 56 6.81 -9.04 -5.50
C MET A 56 7.96 -9.00 -6.50
N LEU A 57 8.88 -8.04 -6.37
CA LEU A 57 10.05 -7.93 -7.24
C LEU A 57 10.98 -9.13 -7.07
N ASP A 58 11.28 -9.54 -5.84
CA ASP A 58 12.13 -10.69 -5.55
C ASP A 58 11.55 -11.98 -6.14
N TRP A 59 10.27 -12.27 -5.92
CA TRP A 59 9.60 -13.44 -6.53
C TRP A 59 9.61 -13.41 -8.05
N THR A 60 9.51 -12.22 -8.64
CA THR A 60 9.51 -12.07 -10.09
C THR A 60 10.89 -12.30 -10.68
N ILE A 61 11.95 -11.82 -10.02
CA ILE A 61 13.34 -12.09 -10.42
C ILE A 61 13.61 -13.60 -10.35
N GLU A 62 13.29 -14.25 -9.21
CA GLU A 62 13.46 -15.68 -9.03
C GLU A 62 12.77 -16.48 -10.14
N TYR A 63 11.48 -16.24 -10.34
CA TYR A 63 10.69 -16.92 -11.37
C TYR A 63 11.24 -16.71 -12.78
N THR A 64 11.59 -15.48 -13.15
CA THR A 64 12.05 -15.16 -14.51
C THR A 64 13.49 -15.60 -14.78
N MET A 65 14.30 -15.85 -13.75
CA MET A 65 15.60 -16.50 -13.89
C MET A 65 15.48 -17.98 -14.25
N GLU A 66 14.44 -18.66 -13.80
CA GLU A 66 14.17 -20.06 -14.11
C GLU A 66 13.36 -20.23 -15.40
N ARG A 67 12.36 -19.40 -15.63
CA ARG A 67 11.48 -19.45 -16.79
C ARG A 67 12.23 -19.10 -18.07
N ARG A 68 12.23 -20.04 -19.04
CA ARG A 68 12.87 -19.85 -20.35
C ARG A 68 11.84 -19.64 -21.45
N THR A 69 12.15 -18.72 -22.36
CA THR A 69 11.44 -18.49 -23.62
C THR A 69 12.49 -18.26 -24.72
N PHE A 70 12.26 -18.79 -25.92
CA PHE A 70 13.20 -18.66 -27.05
C PHE A 70 14.64 -19.04 -26.70
N GLY A 71 14.84 -20.02 -25.80
CA GLY A 71 16.15 -20.54 -25.42
C GLY A 71 16.84 -19.85 -24.24
N GLU A 72 16.36 -18.66 -23.80
CA GLU A 72 16.97 -17.87 -22.73
C GLU A 72 16.05 -17.66 -21.53
N PRO A 73 16.56 -17.46 -20.30
CA PRO A 73 15.77 -17.01 -19.18
C PRO A 73 15.07 -15.66 -19.46
N VAL A 74 13.81 -15.53 -19.07
CA VAL A 74 13.04 -14.29 -19.28
C VAL A 74 13.74 -13.07 -18.65
N ALA A 75 14.40 -13.24 -17.52
CA ALA A 75 15.17 -12.19 -16.85
C ALA A 75 16.36 -11.65 -17.68
N LYS A 76 16.85 -12.40 -18.67
CA LYS A 76 18.01 -11.99 -19.49
C LYS A 76 17.66 -11.04 -20.62
N TYR A 77 16.40 -10.96 -21.01
CA TYR A 77 15.97 -10.02 -22.04
C TYR A 77 16.11 -8.57 -21.55
N GLN A 78 16.54 -7.68 -22.45
CA GLN A 78 16.78 -6.27 -22.13
C GLN A 78 15.54 -5.59 -21.54
N ASN A 79 14.36 -5.85 -22.10
CA ASN A 79 13.10 -5.29 -21.60
C ASN A 79 12.81 -5.70 -20.15
N SER A 80 13.06 -6.98 -19.79
CA SER A 80 12.89 -7.45 -18.41
C SER A 80 13.88 -6.78 -17.47
N ARG A 81 15.14 -6.66 -17.89
CA ARG A 81 16.18 -5.97 -17.09
C ARG A 81 15.87 -4.51 -16.84
N PHE A 82 15.33 -3.81 -17.83
CA PHE A 82 14.92 -2.42 -17.68
C PHE A 82 13.71 -2.31 -16.73
N ALA A 83 12.72 -3.21 -16.86
CA ALA A 83 11.59 -3.25 -15.95
C ALA A 83 12.01 -3.48 -14.48
N PHE A 84 12.99 -4.36 -14.23
CA PHE A 84 13.54 -4.56 -12.88
C PHE A 84 14.24 -3.30 -12.34
N ALA A 85 15.04 -2.64 -13.17
CA ALA A 85 15.73 -1.41 -12.78
C ALA A 85 14.73 -0.28 -12.43
N ASP A 86 13.69 -0.11 -13.25
CA ASP A 86 12.63 0.87 -13.00
C ASP A 86 11.90 0.58 -11.69
N MET A 87 11.42 -0.68 -11.51
CA MET A 87 10.70 -1.07 -10.30
C MET A 87 11.56 -0.90 -9.05
N LYS A 88 12.82 -1.35 -9.09
CA LYS A 88 13.74 -1.18 -7.94
C LYS A 88 13.96 0.30 -7.61
N THR A 89 14.13 1.13 -8.62
CA THR A 89 14.29 2.58 -8.42
C THR A 89 13.05 3.20 -7.79
N GLU A 90 11.83 2.89 -8.29
CA GLU A 90 10.59 3.38 -7.71
C GLU A 90 10.40 2.92 -6.24
N ILE A 91 10.75 1.68 -5.93
CA ILE A 91 10.68 1.14 -4.57
C ILE A 91 11.62 1.90 -3.64
N GLU A 92 12.87 2.14 -4.03
CA GLU A 92 13.85 2.85 -3.20
C GLU A 92 13.47 4.32 -2.96
N LEU A 93 12.92 5.01 -3.97
CA LEU A 93 12.40 6.37 -3.80
C LEU A 93 11.27 6.41 -2.75
N ASN A 94 10.34 5.44 -2.81
CA ASN A 94 9.25 5.34 -1.84
C ASN A 94 9.75 4.91 -0.47
N ARG A 95 10.74 4.02 -0.39
CA ARG A 95 11.40 3.64 0.87
C ARG A 95 11.98 4.85 1.59
N ALA A 96 12.73 5.68 0.89
CA ALA A 96 13.30 6.91 1.47
C ALA A 96 12.23 7.86 2.01
N LEU A 97 11.10 8.00 1.30
CA LEU A 97 9.95 8.80 1.76
C LEU A 97 9.32 8.19 3.03
N VAL A 98 9.13 6.86 3.05
CA VAL A 98 8.58 6.13 4.20
C VAL A 98 9.49 6.25 5.41
N GLU A 99 10.80 6.02 5.27
CA GLU A 99 11.77 6.14 6.35
C GLU A 99 11.81 7.54 6.94
N LYS A 100 11.78 8.58 6.10
CA LYS A 100 11.65 9.98 6.56
C LYS A 100 10.38 10.16 7.39
N SER A 101 9.25 9.63 6.93
CA SER A 101 7.95 9.79 7.60
C SER A 101 7.89 8.98 8.92
N VAL A 102 8.48 7.79 8.97
CA VAL A 102 8.65 7.00 10.20
C VAL A 102 9.49 7.77 11.22
N ASN A 103 10.61 8.36 10.79
CA ASN A 103 11.46 9.16 11.68
C ASN A 103 10.73 10.39 12.23
N ARG A 104 9.86 11.02 11.44
CA ARG A 104 9.00 12.12 11.92
C ARG A 104 7.95 11.63 12.91
N TYR A 105 7.29 10.50 12.62
CA TYR A 105 6.33 9.88 13.53
C TYR A 105 6.97 9.57 14.89
N MET A 106 8.17 8.98 14.90
CA MET A 106 8.90 8.66 16.14
C MET A 106 9.26 9.89 16.97
N LYS A 107 9.35 11.08 16.34
CA LYS A 107 9.57 12.37 17.01
C LYS A 107 8.27 13.09 17.41
N GLY A 108 7.12 12.55 17.04
CA GLY A 108 5.81 13.18 17.28
C GLY A 108 5.52 14.38 16.37
N ASP A 109 6.21 14.51 15.21
CA ASP A 109 6.06 15.63 14.27
C ASP A 109 5.57 15.22 12.86
N LEU A 110 5.00 14.01 12.72
CA LEU A 110 4.37 13.58 11.47
C LEU A 110 3.08 14.37 11.23
N SER A 111 3.07 15.16 10.16
CA SER A 111 1.85 15.88 9.77
C SER A 111 0.86 14.99 9.02
N THR A 112 -0.39 15.43 8.98
CA THR A 112 -1.44 14.74 8.20
C THR A 112 -1.10 14.71 6.70
N GLU A 113 -0.49 15.78 6.19
CA GLU A 113 -0.05 15.92 4.80
C GLU A 113 1.10 14.98 4.46
N ASP A 114 2.10 14.85 5.36
CA ASP A 114 3.21 13.93 5.16
C ASP A 114 2.72 12.48 5.08
N ALA A 115 1.81 12.10 5.99
CA ALA A 115 1.19 10.78 5.98
C ALA A 115 0.36 10.54 4.71
N ALA A 116 -0.36 11.57 4.23
CA ALA A 116 -1.12 11.50 2.98
C ALA A 116 -0.21 11.36 1.75
N MET A 117 0.89 12.12 1.68
CA MET A 117 1.89 11.98 0.61
C MET A 117 2.53 10.60 0.62
N CYS A 118 2.91 10.12 1.79
CA CYS A 118 3.52 8.79 1.97
C CYS A 118 2.57 7.68 1.49
N LYS A 119 1.31 7.69 1.94
CA LYS A 119 0.28 6.73 1.53
C LYS A 119 -0.02 6.80 0.03
N LEU A 120 -0.21 7.98 -0.52
CA LEU A 120 -0.48 8.20 -1.95
C LEU A 120 0.64 7.61 -2.81
N ALA A 121 1.88 8.05 -2.57
CA ALA A 121 3.03 7.64 -3.37
C ALA A 121 3.25 6.12 -3.31
N SER A 122 3.23 5.54 -2.10
CA SER A 122 3.54 4.11 -1.92
C SER A 122 2.43 3.20 -2.46
N SER A 123 1.15 3.55 -2.31
CA SER A 123 0.05 2.73 -2.85
C SER A 123 -0.04 2.77 -4.37
N GLU A 124 0.25 3.92 -5.00
CA GLU A 124 0.32 4.05 -6.45
C GLU A 124 1.52 3.29 -7.02
N MET A 125 2.69 3.40 -6.38
CA MET A 125 3.89 2.64 -6.75
C MET A 125 3.64 1.13 -6.66
N GLN A 126 3.06 0.64 -5.56
CA GLN A 126 2.74 -0.78 -5.40
C GLN A 126 1.85 -1.31 -6.53
N GLY A 127 0.84 -0.53 -6.94
CA GLY A 127 -0.02 -0.89 -8.06
C GLY A 127 0.73 -1.06 -9.37
N ARG A 128 1.67 -0.14 -9.68
CA ARG A 128 2.52 -0.24 -10.88
C ARG A 128 3.50 -1.41 -10.82
N VAL A 129 4.13 -1.64 -9.67
CA VAL A 129 5.03 -2.77 -9.46
C VAL A 129 4.29 -4.10 -9.59
N ALA A 130 3.11 -4.23 -8.96
CA ALA A 130 2.29 -5.43 -9.05
C ALA A 130 1.92 -5.78 -10.50
N ASP A 131 1.51 -4.78 -11.28
CA ASP A 131 1.14 -4.93 -12.69
C ASP A 131 2.33 -5.41 -13.55
N ARG A 132 3.49 -4.76 -13.41
CA ARG A 132 4.71 -5.13 -14.11
C ARG A 132 5.21 -6.53 -13.74
N CYS A 133 5.18 -6.87 -12.45
CA CYS A 133 5.55 -8.19 -11.95
C CYS A 133 4.64 -9.27 -12.52
N LEU A 134 3.32 -9.08 -12.45
CA LEU A 134 2.35 -10.02 -13.02
C LEU A 134 2.56 -10.22 -14.52
N GLN A 135 2.83 -9.16 -15.27
CA GLN A 135 3.12 -9.24 -16.71
C GLN A 135 4.33 -10.12 -17.00
N LEU A 136 5.39 -10.04 -16.17
CA LEU A 136 6.61 -10.85 -16.35
C LEU A 136 6.42 -12.35 -16.03
N PHE A 137 5.38 -12.71 -15.26
CA PHE A 137 4.97 -14.10 -15.08
C PHE A 137 4.22 -14.66 -16.30
N GLY A 138 3.72 -13.79 -17.19
CA GLY A 138 2.90 -14.22 -18.34
C GLY A 138 1.63 -14.94 -17.90
N GLY A 139 1.24 -16.00 -18.61
CA GLY A 139 0.02 -16.77 -18.29
C GLY A 139 -0.04 -17.31 -16.86
N TYR A 140 1.10 -17.67 -16.28
CA TYR A 140 1.16 -18.12 -14.87
C TYR A 140 0.86 -17.00 -13.88
N GLY A 141 1.09 -15.73 -14.24
CA GLY A 141 0.67 -14.60 -13.42
C GLY A 141 -0.84 -14.45 -13.28
N TYR A 142 -1.61 -15.04 -14.20
CA TYR A 142 -3.09 -15.01 -14.17
C TYR A 142 -3.71 -16.24 -13.47
N MET A 143 -2.90 -17.07 -12.84
CA MET A 143 -3.33 -18.27 -12.11
C MET A 143 -3.28 -18.01 -10.59
N SER A 144 -4.37 -18.31 -9.88
CA SER A 144 -4.52 -18.04 -8.43
C SER A 144 -3.54 -18.81 -7.55
N GLU A 145 -2.95 -19.89 -8.05
CA GLU A 145 -1.92 -20.68 -7.38
C GLU A 145 -0.61 -19.90 -7.21
N TYR A 146 -0.33 -18.96 -8.11
CA TYR A 146 0.87 -18.15 -8.04
C TYR A 146 0.69 -16.96 -7.09
N LYS A 147 1.70 -16.72 -6.25
CA LYS A 147 1.70 -15.64 -5.26
C LYS A 147 1.46 -14.28 -5.90
N ILE A 148 2.01 -14.05 -7.10
CA ILE A 148 1.91 -12.76 -7.78
C ILE A 148 0.47 -12.41 -8.17
N SER A 149 -0.35 -13.40 -8.56
CA SER A 149 -1.77 -13.21 -8.86
C SER A 149 -2.51 -12.65 -7.64
N ARG A 150 -2.30 -13.27 -6.47
CA ARG A 150 -2.92 -12.81 -5.21
C ARG A 150 -2.40 -11.44 -4.80
N ALA A 151 -1.09 -11.23 -4.87
CA ALA A 151 -0.47 -9.94 -4.52
C ALA A 151 -0.97 -8.79 -5.42
N TYR A 152 -1.20 -9.05 -6.72
CA TYR A 152 -1.78 -8.08 -7.63
C TYR A 152 -3.19 -7.64 -7.21
N VAL A 153 -4.04 -8.62 -6.88
CA VAL A 153 -5.43 -8.36 -6.46
C VAL A 153 -5.46 -7.63 -5.12
N ASP A 154 -4.61 -8.04 -4.17
CA ASP A 154 -4.50 -7.43 -2.85
C ASP A 154 -3.92 -5.99 -2.90
N ALA A 155 -3.01 -5.72 -3.83
CA ALA A 155 -2.47 -4.38 -4.05
C ALA A 155 -3.55 -3.38 -4.48
N ARG A 156 -4.61 -3.84 -5.15
CA ARG A 156 -5.60 -2.92 -5.74
C ARG A 156 -6.36 -2.09 -4.72
N VAL A 157 -6.68 -2.64 -3.56
CA VAL A 157 -7.45 -1.95 -2.52
C VAL A 157 -6.63 -0.88 -1.78
N GLN A 158 -5.29 -0.95 -1.84
CA GLN A 158 -4.40 0.02 -1.17
C GLN A 158 -4.64 1.47 -1.61
N ARG A 159 -5.14 1.68 -2.83
CA ARG A 159 -5.51 2.99 -3.38
C ARG A 159 -6.93 3.44 -3.00
N ILE A 160 -7.69 2.62 -2.26
CA ILE A 160 -9.10 2.85 -1.92
C ILE A 160 -9.27 3.08 -0.42
N TYR A 161 -8.89 2.12 0.43
CA TYR A 161 -9.10 2.21 1.86
C TYR A 161 -8.09 3.16 2.55
N GLY A 162 -8.38 3.57 3.79
CA GLY A 162 -7.58 4.58 4.49
C GLY A 162 -7.65 5.98 3.86
N GLY A 163 -8.58 6.16 2.91
CA GLY A 163 -8.78 7.32 2.04
C GLY A 163 -8.26 7.05 0.64
N THR A 164 -9.10 7.31 -0.38
CA THR A 164 -8.73 7.10 -1.78
C THR A 164 -7.56 7.99 -2.21
N SER A 165 -6.93 7.67 -3.34
CA SER A 165 -5.88 8.52 -3.92
C SER A 165 -6.35 9.96 -4.11
N GLU A 166 -7.62 10.16 -4.49
CA GLU A 166 -8.23 11.48 -4.66
C GLU A 166 -8.35 12.22 -3.32
N VAL A 167 -8.79 11.53 -2.26
CA VAL A 167 -8.85 12.10 -0.90
C VAL A 167 -7.44 12.48 -0.41
N MET A 168 -6.42 11.65 -0.68
CA MET A 168 -5.03 12.00 -0.33
C MET A 168 -4.57 13.26 -1.05
N LYS A 169 -4.85 13.38 -2.35
CA LYS A 169 -4.54 14.58 -3.14
C LYS A 169 -5.23 15.82 -2.60
N GLU A 170 -6.49 15.70 -2.19
CA GLU A 170 -7.25 16.80 -1.59
C GLU A 170 -6.65 17.23 -0.25
N VAL A 171 -6.26 16.29 0.62
CA VAL A 171 -5.58 16.60 1.90
C VAL A 171 -4.28 17.37 1.65
N ILE A 172 -3.47 16.93 0.69
CA ILE A 172 -2.21 17.57 0.34
C ILE A 172 -2.46 18.95 -0.28
N ALA A 173 -3.40 19.06 -1.22
CA ALA A 173 -3.68 20.32 -1.90
C ALA A 173 -4.15 21.43 -0.93
N ARG A 174 -5.00 21.07 0.05
CA ARG A 174 -5.46 22.02 1.08
C ARG A 174 -4.35 22.59 1.93
N SER A 175 -3.29 21.84 2.18
CA SER A 175 -2.14 22.35 2.92
C SER A 175 -1.29 23.35 2.11
N LEU A 176 -1.38 23.29 0.77
CA LEU A 176 -0.61 24.15 -0.14
C LEU A 176 -1.34 25.45 -0.49
N VAL A 177 -2.65 25.38 -0.72
CA VAL A 177 -3.42 26.51 -1.27
C VAL A 177 -4.58 26.97 -0.38
N GLY A 178 -4.79 26.31 0.76
CA GLY A 178 -5.93 26.56 1.65
C GLY A 178 -7.24 25.91 1.14
N ARG A 179 -8.34 26.23 1.82
CA ARG A 179 -9.70 25.79 1.44
C ARG A 179 -10.32 26.76 0.48
#